data_13c6f3ce0690ab8c9ff50e3d9c9a6785
#
_entry.id   13c6f3ce0690ab8c9ff50e3d9c9a6785
#
_cell.length_a   1.000
_cell.length_b   1.000
_cell.length_c   1.000
_cell.angle_alpha   90.00
_cell.angle_beta   90.00
_cell.angle_gamma   90.00
#
_symmetry.space_group_name_H-M   'P 1'
#
loop_
_entity.id
_entity.type
_entity.pdbx_description
1 polymer ?
#
loop_
_entity_poly.entity_id
_entity_poly.type
_entity_poly.pdbx_seq_one_letter_code
_entity_poly.pdbx_strand_id
1 'polypeptide(L)'
;MQSGWRIGSLLDIPLFIDRSWPWIVGLIAFNDILLFTAAYGIPSAIGAGLTQALLLFGSVLCHELGHSLTARSQGIGVNSITLFFFGGVASIERESSSPWDALLVAIAGPAVSLVLYLLFSAFGVFFGALLPDGNIIQLLSTNLARISLVLALFNLIPGLPLDGGQVLKAAVWQITGDRIAGARWAINGGKFLGWSAIGIGLALVLLTGQIGAIWLTLIGSFILRNAKRYSQFTNLQALLLQLQAKDAMAPHVVLFPRYCNGSWVPSWVWSRPPWPWPTKLLC
;
A
#
# COMPACT_ATOMS: atom_id res chain seq x y z
N MET A 1 11.86 -9.86 -3.74
CA MET A 1 11.90 -10.11 -5.19
C MET A 1 10.70 -9.39 -5.80
N GLN A 2 10.93 -8.41 -6.66
CA GLN A 2 9.86 -7.70 -7.38
C GLN A 2 9.34 -8.67 -8.46
N SER A 3 8.13 -9.19 -8.24
CA SER A 3 7.47 -10.12 -9.17
C SER A 3 6.58 -9.33 -10.12
N GLY A 4 7.16 -8.71 -11.17
CA GLY A 4 6.37 -7.95 -12.12
C GLY A 4 7.18 -7.52 -13.34
N TRP A 5 6.48 -7.04 -14.39
CA TRP A 5 7.11 -6.48 -15.58
C TRP A 5 7.40 -5.01 -15.38
N ARG A 6 8.64 -4.59 -15.65
CA ARG A 6 8.97 -3.18 -15.69
C ARG A 6 8.43 -2.56 -16.98
N ILE A 7 7.57 -1.55 -16.87
CA ILE A 7 6.97 -0.86 -18.02
C ILE A 7 7.65 0.47 -18.34
N GLY A 8 8.47 1.00 -17.42
CA GLY A 8 9.18 2.26 -17.61
C GLY A 8 9.55 2.92 -16.31
N SER A 9 9.72 4.23 -16.34
CA SER A 9 9.89 5.08 -15.16
C SER A 9 9.12 6.38 -15.35
N LEU A 10 8.54 6.90 -14.28
CA LEU A 10 7.87 8.19 -14.25
C LEU A 10 8.49 9.04 -13.15
N LEU A 11 9.00 10.23 -13.51
CA LEU A 11 9.72 11.11 -12.58
C LEU A 11 10.87 10.39 -11.83
N ASP A 12 11.63 9.56 -12.56
CA ASP A 12 12.72 8.70 -12.05
C ASP A 12 12.27 7.61 -11.05
N ILE A 13 10.97 7.34 -10.94
CA ILE A 13 10.43 6.24 -10.16
C ILE A 13 10.13 5.08 -11.09
N PRO A 14 10.78 3.92 -10.93
CA PRO A 14 10.51 2.73 -11.75
C PRO A 14 9.07 2.24 -11.57
N LEU A 15 8.38 1.96 -12.68
CA LEU A 15 7.01 1.45 -12.71
C LEU A 15 7.00 -0.03 -13.05
N PHE A 16 6.27 -0.79 -12.26
CA PHE A 16 6.07 -2.23 -12.46
C PHE A 16 4.59 -2.57 -12.55
N ILE A 17 4.29 -3.58 -13.34
CA ILE A 17 2.97 -4.21 -13.42
C ILE A 17 3.10 -5.65 -12.91
N ASP A 18 2.31 -5.98 -11.89
CA ASP A 18 2.21 -7.36 -11.39
C ASP A 18 1.45 -8.26 -12.38
N ARG A 19 1.70 -9.55 -12.33
CA ARG A 19 1.06 -10.54 -13.19
C ARG A 19 -0.47 -10.62 -13.01
N SER A 20 -0.97 -10.15 -11.89
CA SER A 20 -2.41 -10.09 -11.60
C SER A 20 -3.12 -8.90 -12.25
N TRP A 21 -2.39 -7.86 -12.65
CA TRP A 21 -2.95 -6.62 -13.19
C TRP A 21 -3.76 -6.81 -14.51
N PRO A 22 -3.30 -7.57 -15.54
CA PRO A 22 -4.07 -7.75 -16.75
C PRO A 22 -5.45 -8.37 -16.51
N TRP A 23 -5.58 -9.23 -15.51
CA TRP A 23 -6.85 -9.86 -15.16
C TRP A 23 -7.88 -8.87 -14.63
N ILE A 24 -7.48 -7.92 -13.77
CA ILE A 24 -8.40 -6.92 -13.26
C ILE A 24 -8.75 -5.88 -14.32
N VAL A 25 -7.79 -5.45 -15.15
CA VAL A 25 -8.07 -4.58 -16.29
C VAL A 25 -9.06 -5.24 -17.25
N GLY A 26 -8.84 -6.50 -17.60
CA GLY A 26 -9.74 -7.27 -18.45
C GLY A 26 -11.14 -7.42 -17.84
N LEU A 27 -11.23 -7.68 -16.55
CA LEU A 27 -12.51 -7.81 -15.85
C LEU A 27 -13.29 -6.49 -15.84
N ILE A 28 -12.63 -5.37 -15.54
CA ILE A 28 -13.25 -4.03 -15.53
C ILE A 28 -13.67 -3.65 -16.94
N ALA A 29 -12.77 -3.78 -17.92
CA ALA A 29 -13.09 -3.48 -19.32
C ALA A 29 -14.26 -4.33 -19.82
N PHE A 30 -14.30 -5.62 -19.51
CA PHE A 30 -15.40 -6.52 -19.90
C PHE A 30 -16.73 -6.08 -19.29
N ASN A 31 -16.75 -5.75 -17.99
CA ASN A 31 -17.96 -5.25 -17.31
C ASN A 31 -18.46 -3.95 -17.95
N ASP A 32 -17.55 -3.00 -18.22
CA ASP A 32 -17.89 -1.71 -18.83
C ASP A 32 -18.35 -1.86 -20.28
N ILE A 33 -17.75 -2.78 -21.06
CA ILE A 33 -18.19 -3.12 -22.41
C ILE A 33 -19.65 -3.61 -22.38
N LEU A 34 -19.99 -4.53 -21.45
CA LEU A 34 -21.36 -5.03 -21.34
C LEU A 34 -22.34 -3.89 -21.00
N LEU A 35 -21.98 -2.99 -20.09
CA LEU A 35 -22.81 -1.85 -19.70
C LEU A 35 -23.01 -0.86 -20.85
N PHE A 36 -21.98 -0.59 -21.65
CA PHE A 36 -22.01 0.41 -22.72
C PHE A 36 -22.61 -0.12 -24.02
N THR A 37 -22.61 -1.43 -24.24
CA THR A 37 -23.07 -2.04 -25.49
C THR A 37 -24.51 -1.68 -25.85
N ALA A 38 -25.40 -1.65 -24.85
CA ALA A 38 -26.82 -1.34 -25.05
C ALA A 38 -27.06 0.11 -25.53
N ALA A 39 -26.22 1.05 -25.11
CA ALA A 39 -26.37 2.47 -25.42
C ALA A 39 -25.60 2.93 -26.65
N TYR A 40 -24.42 2.33 -26.91
CA TYR A 40 -23.45 2.84 -27.91
C TYR A 40 -23.07 1.83 -29.00
N GLY A 41 -23.57 0.60 -28.94
CA GLY A 41 -23.18 -0.48 -29.82
C GLY A 41 -21.80 -1.07 -29.53
N ILE A 42 -21.52 -2.26 -30.07
CA ILE A 42 -20.35 -3.08 -29.74
C ILE A 42 -19.01 -2.36 -30.00
N PRO A 43 -18.74 -1.76 -31.20
CA PRO A 43 -17.43 -1.16 -31.47
C PRO A 43 -17.09 -0.02 -30.51
N SER A 44 -18.05 0.88 -30.23
CA SER A 44 -17.87 2.02 -29.33
C SER A 44 -17.74 1.58 -27.88
N ALA A 45 -18.50 0.55 -27.46
CA ALA A 45 -18.42 -0.01 -26.11
C ALA A 45 -17.05 -0.65 -25.81
N ILE A 46 -16.45 -1.35 -26.79
CA ILE A 46 -15.10 -1.92 -26.64
C ILE A 46 -14.08 -0.79 -26.40
N GLY A 47 -14.08 0.22 -27.26
CA GLY A 47 -13.17 1.36 -27.11
C GLY A 47 -13.35 2.09 -25.79
N ALA A 48 -14.59 2.37 -25.39
CA ALA A 48 -14.91 3.03 -24.13
C ALA A 48 -14.52 2.22 -22.90
N GLY A 49 -14.87 0.92 -22.87
CA GLY A 49 -14.55 0.06 -21.72
C GLY A 49 -13.05 -0.11 -21.51
N LEU A 50 -12.27 -0.30 -22.57
CA LEU A 50 -10.82 -0.34 -22.48
C LEU A 50 -10.25 1.00 -22.02
N THR A 51 -10.74 2.12 -22.58
CA THR A 51 -10.31 3.47 -22.17
C THR A 51 -10.64 3.73 -20.70
N GLN A 52 -11.84 3.38 -20.25
CA GLN A 52 -12.27 3.51 -18.85
C GLN A 52 -11.34 2.73 -17.92
N ALA A 53 -11.05 1.47 -18.22
CA ALA A 53 -10.16 0.63 -17.41
C ALA A 53 -8.73 1.21 -17.35
N LEU A 54 -8.18 1.66 -18.46
CA LEU A 54 -6.83 2.25 -18.48
C LEU A 54 -6.77 3.58 -17.73
N LEU A 55 -7.77 4.45 -17.87
CA LEU A 55 -7.84 5.72 -17.15
C LEU A 55 -8.05 5.52 -15.65
N LEU A 56 -8.79 4.48 -15.25
CA LEU A 56 -8.92 4.10 -13.85
C LEU A 56 -7.55 3.76 -13.25
N PHE A 57 -6.76 2.94 -13.92
CA PHE A 57 -5.40 2.62 -13.43
C PHE A 57 -4.46 3.81 -13.53
N GLY A 58 -4.64 4.71 -14.49
CA GLY A 58 -3.99 6.02 -14.52
C GLY A 58 -4.30 6.84 -13.26
N SER A 59 -5.56 6.85 -12.82
CA SER A 59 -5.99 7.52 -11.59
C SER A 59 -5.37 6.90 -10.35
N VAL A 60 -5.29 5.57 -10.28
CA VAL A 60 -4.59 4.85 -9.21
C VAL A 60 -3.09 5.18 -9.21
N LEU A 61 -2.46 5.21 -10.38
CA LEU A 61 -1.05 5.61 -10.50
C LEU A 61 -0.82 7.04 -10.02
N CYS A 62 -1.70 7.99 -10.38
CA CYS A 62 -1.61 9.37 -9.89
C CYS A 62 -1.76 9.44 -8.36
N HIS A 63 -2.64 8.63 -7.77
CA HIS A 63 -2.79 8.51 -6.33
C HIS A 63 -1.47 8.05 -5.66
N GLU A 64 -0.84 6.98 -6.16
CA GLU A 64 0.45 6.48 -5.65
C GLU A 64 1.59 7.49 -5.87
N LEU A 65 1.55 8.24 -6.97
CA LEU A 65 2.49 9.33 -7.21
C LEU A 65 2.33 10.45 -6.18
N GLY A 66 1.12 10.74 -5.72
CA GLY A 66 0.87 11.69 -4.63
C GLY A 66 1.68 11.35 -3.39
N HIS A 67 1.57 10.11 -2.91
CA HIS A 67 2.36 9.61 -1.77
C HIS A 67 3.87 9.66 -2.05
N SER A 68 4.26 9.18 -3.23
CA SER A 68 5.67 9.06 -3.62
C SER A 68 6.37 10.41 -3.72
N LEU A 69 5.74 11.41 -4.35
CA LEU A 69 6.30 12.75 -4.50
C LEU A 69 6.37 13.48 -3.16
N THR A 70 5.37 13.31 -2.30
CA THR A 70 5.38 13.87 -0.94
C THR A 70 6.48 13.23 -0.09
N ALA A 71 6.69 11.91 -0.17
CA ALA A 71 7.80 11.25 0.50
C ALA A 71 9.17 11.76 -0.01
N ARG A 72 9.32 11.92 -1.33
CA ARG A 72 10.55 12.48 -1.94
C ARG A 72 10.83 13.91 -1.51
N SER A 73 9.81 14.75 -1.36
CA SER A 73 9.98 16.12 -0.86
C SER A 73 10.51 16.17 0.59
N GLN A 74 10.31 15.09 1.35
CA GLN A 74 10.87 14.89 2.70
C GLN A 74 12.26 14.22 2.69
N GLY A 75 12.89 14.05 1.52
CA GLY A 75 14.19 13.39 1.39
C GLY A 75 14.12 11.87 1.60
N ILE A 76 12.96 11.26 1.41
CA ILE A 76 12.77 9.81 1.50
C ILE A 76 12.79 9.21 0.10
N GLY A 77 13.66 8.24 -0.14
CA GLY A 77 13.76 7.54 -1.43
C GLY A 77 12.51 6.72 -1.73
N VAL A 78 12.13 6.67 -3.01
CA VAL A 78 11.05 5.80 -3.52
C VAL A 78 11.65 4.86 -4.54
N ASN A 79 11.64 3.57 -4.23
CA ASN A 79 12.30 2.55 -5.05
C ASN A 79 11.50 2.16 -6.29
N SER A 80 10.17 2.10 -6.16
CA SER A 80 9.29 1.71 -7.28
C SER A 80 7.83 1.93 -6.94
N ILE A 81 6.98 2.01 -7.98
CA ILE A 81 5.54 1.88 -7.88
C ILE A 81 5.14 0.62 -8.64
N THR A 82 4.36 -0.24 -7.99
CA THR A 82 3.86 -1.50 -8.61
C THR A 82 2.34 -1.47 -8.65
N LEU A 83 1.77 -1.65 -9.83
CA LEU A 83 0.32 -1.83 -10.03
C LEU A 83 -0.02 -3.32 -9.97
N PHE A 84 -1.03 -3.68 -9.21
CA PHE A 84 -1.49 -5.06 -9.02
C PHE A 84 -3.02 -5.12 -8.95
N PHE A 85 -3.59 -6.30 -8.72
CA PHE A 85 -5.03 -6.55 -8.76
C PHE A 85 -5.86 -5.59 -7.90
N PHE A 86 -5.41 -5.26 -6.70
CA PHE A 86 -6.16 -4.41 -5.73
C PHE A 86 -5.79 -2.93 -5.77
N GLY A 87 -4.97 -2.48 -6.75
CA GLY A 87 -4.57 -1.08 -6.87
C GLY A 87 -3.08 -0.89 -7.13
N GLY A 88 -2.46 0.09 -6.46
CA GLY A 88 -1.04 0.39 -6.51
C GLY A 88 -0.36 0.22 -5.15
N VAL A 89 0.95 0.08 -5.18
CA VAL A 89 1.81 0.13 -3.98
C VAL A 89 3.10 0.84 -4.33
N ALA A 90 3.39 1.91 -3.61
CA ALA A 90 4.69 2.58 -3.65
C ALA A 90 5.64 1.92 -2.62
N SER A 91 6.82 1.52 -3.10
CA SER A 91 7.90 1.01 -2.24
C SER A 91 8.75 2.17 -1.76
N ILE A 92 8.44 2.69 -0.57
CA ILE A 92 9.14 3.78 0.10
C ILE A 92 10.26 3.20 0.97
N GLU A 93 11.47 3.77 0.92
CA GLU A 93 12.66 3.20 1.59
C GLU A 93 12.56 3.18 3.11
N ARG A 94 11.98 4.24 3.69
CA ARG A 94 11.84 4.38 5.14
C ARG A 94 10.56 5.13 5.48
N GLU A 95 10.05 4.91 6.67
CA GLU A 95 8.93 5.71 7.18
C GLU A 95 9.40 7.13 7.55
N SER A 96 8.46 8.09 7.48
CA SER A 96 8.71 9.47 7.85
C SER A 96 9.24 9.61 9.27
N SER A 97 10.09 10.62 9.50
CA SER A 97 10.77 10.85 10.79
C SER A 97 9.90 11.61 11.80
N SER A 98 8.88 12.34 11.32
CA SER A 98 7.95 13.09 12.18
C SER A 98 6.50 12.67 11.93
N PRO A 99 5.61 12.85 12.93
CA PRO A 99 4.18 12.58 12.76
C PRO A 99 3.53 13.43 11.65
N TRP A 100 3.94 14.69 11.52
CA TRP A 100 3.44 15.59 10.48
C TRP A 100 3.84 15.17 9.09
N ASP A 101 5.10 14.77 8.91
CA ASP A 101 5.57 14.24 7.63
C ASP A 101 4.83 12.96 7.24
N ALA A 102 4.61 12.06 8.21
CA ALA A 102 3.82 10.86 7.99
C ALA A 102 2.36 11.18 7.60
N LEU A 103 1.75 12.18 8.24
CA LEU A 103 0.41 12.65 7.93
C LEU A 103 0.32 13.22 6.51
N LEU A 104 1.27 14.07 6.12
CA LEU A 104 1.31 14.66 4.78
C LEU A 104 1.45 13.61 3.69
N VAL A 105 2.34 12.63 3.88
CA VAL A 105 2.46 11.50 2.95
C VAL A 105 1.13 10.75 2.87
N ALA A 106 0.51 10.43 4.01
CA ALA A 106 -0.72 9.63 4.04
C ALA A 106 -1.91 10.34 3.36
N ILE A 107 -2.04 11.66 3.47
CA ILE A 107 -3.14 12.44 2.87
C ILE A 107 -2.89 12.71 1.38
N ALA A 108 -1.65 12.71 0.92
CA ALA A 108 -1.30 13.12 -0.45
C ALA A 108 -2.01 12.29 -1.54
N GLY A 109 -2.10 10.96 -1.38
CA GLY A 109 -2.82 10.11 -2.32
C GLY A 109 -4.32 10.44 -2.41
N PRO A 110 -5.06 10.40 -1.29
CA PRO A 110 -6.47 10.83 -1.26
C PRO A 110 -6.70 12.25 -1.78
N ALA A 111 -5.79 13.20 -1.51
CA ALA A 111 -5.87 14.55 -2.03
C ALA A 111 -5.77 14.59 -3.57
N VAL A 112 -4.83 13.84 -4.15
CA VAL A 112 -4.71 13.69 -5.61
C VAL A 112 -5.99 13.07 -6.19
N SER A 113 -6.55 12.03 -5.56
CA SER A 113 -7.81 11.42 -6.02
C SER A 113 -8.98 12.40 -5.95
N LEU A 114 -9.02 13.29 -4.96
CA LEU A 114 -10.04 14.34 -4.87
C LEU A 114 -9.86 15.39 -5.98
N VAL A 115 -8.63 15.77 -6.31
CA VAL A 115 -8.35 16.65 -7.45
C VAL A 115 -8.79 16.00 -8.76
N LEU A 116 -8.50 14.71 -8.97
CA LEU A 116 -8.97 13.96 -10.13
C LEU A 116 -10.49 13.90 -10.20
N TYR A 117 -11.18 13.70 -9.08
CA TYR A 117 -12.64 13.81 -9.00
C TYR A 117 -13.15 15.15 -9.53
N LEU A 118 -12.57 16.26 -9.06
CA LEU A 118 -12.97 17.60 -9.49
C LEU A 118 -12.68 17.83 -10.98
N LEU A 119 -11.52 17.40 -11.47
CA LEU A 119 -11.14 17.50 -12.88
C LEU A 119 -12.09 16.70 -13.77
N PHE A 120 -12.31 15.43 -13.47
CA PHE A 120 -13.22 14.60 -14.27
C PHE A 120 -14.68 15.07 -14.18
N SER A 121 -15.11 15.62 -13.04
CA SER A 121 -16.43 16.23 -12.91
C SER A 121 -16.57 17.47 -13.80
N ALA A 122 -15.57 18.36 -13.80
CA ALA A 122 -15.53 19.54 -14.66
C ALA A 122 -15.54 19.14 -16.15
N PHE A 123 -14.75 18.13 -16.55
CA PHE A 123 -14.79 17.57 -17.91
C PHE A 123 -16.16 16.99 -18.27
N GLY A 124 -16.79 16.26 -17.37
CA GLY A 124 -18.12 15.69 -17.59
C GLY A 124 -19.18 16.80 -17.81
N VAL A 125 -19.15 17.85 -17.01
CA VAL A 125 -20.05 19.02 -17.17
C VAL A 125 -19.76 19.75 -18.49
N PHE A 126 -18.49 20.02 -18.80
CA PHE A 126 -18.10 20.74 -20.01
C PHE A 126 -18.54 20.00 -21.29
N PHE A 127 -18.24 18.70 -21.39
CA PHE A 127 -18.63 17.91 -22.56
C PHE A 127 -20.12 17.59 -22.60
N GLY A 128 -20.80 17.55 -21.46
CA GLY A 128 -22.24 17.42 -21.38
C GLY A 128 -22.97 18.69 -21.89
N ALA A 129 -22.34 19.87 -21.72
CA ALA A 129 -22.90 21.13 -22.26
C ALA A 129 -22.57 21.34 -23.75
N LEU A 130 -21.48 20.77 -24.25
CA LEU A 130 -20.97 21.00 -25.61
C LEU A 130 -21.47 19.97 -26.64
N LEU A 131 -21.69 18.73 -26.20
CA LEU A 131 -22.03 17.59 -27.06
C LEU A 131 -23.47 17.13 -26.76
N PRO A 132 -24.11 16.39 -27.69
CA PRO A 132 -25.45 15.83 -27.48
C PRO A 132 -25.53 15.02 -26.17
N ASP A 133 -26.70 15.04 -25.55
CA ASP A 133 -27.00 14.32 -24.33
C ASP A 133 -26.62 12.83 -24.45
N GLY A 134 -26.03 12.29 -23.38
CA GLY A 134 -25.61 10.91 -23.31
C GLY A 134 -24.37 10.60 -24.14
N ASN A 135 -23.53 11.59 -24.47
CA ASN A 135 -22.27 11.31 -25.18
C ASN A 135 -21.30 10.49 -24.32
N ILE A 136 -20.49 9.67 -25.00
CA ILE A 136 -19.62 8.70 -24.37
C ILE A 136 -18.51 9.36 -23.51
N ILE A 137 -18.06 10.57 -23.89
CA ILE A 137 -17.01 11.32 -23.17
C ILE A 137 -17.55 11.79 -21.83
N GLN A 138 -18.80 12.30 -21.81
CA GLN A 138 -19.47 12.70 -20.57
C GLN A 138 -19.64 11.50 -19.64
N LEU A 139 -20.06 10.34 -20.18
CA LEU A 139 -20.23 9.10 -19.41
C LEU A 139 -18.93 8.65 -18.79
N LEU A 140 -17.85 8.54 -19.57
CA LEU A 140 -16.54 8.14 -19.09
C LEU A 140 -16.02 9.10 -18.00
N SER A 141 -16.12 10.40 -18.24
CA SER A 141 -15.69 11.43 -17.27
C SER A 141 -16.47 11.33 -15.97
N THR A 142 -17.78 11.18 -16.03
CA THR A 142 -18.64 11.06 -14.84
C THR A 142 -18.34 9.78 -14.05
N ASN A 143 -18.11 8.66 -14.73
CA ASN A 143 -17.73 7.41 -14.08
C ASN A 143 -16.36 7.52 -13.41
N LEU A 144 -15.36 8.09 -14.09
CA LEU A 144 -14.03 8.31 -13.52
C LEU A 144 -14.07 9.26 -12.32
N ALA A 145 -14.89 10.31 -12.39
CA ALA A 145 -15.12 11.20 -11.24
C ALA A 145 -15.65 10.42 -10.04
N ARG A 146 -16.72 9.64 -10.22
CA ARG A 146 -17.30 8.82 -9.15
C ARG A 146 -16.29 7.85 -8.54
N ILE A 147 -15.53 7.15 -9.39
CA ILE A 147 -14.51 6.18 -8.93
C ILE A 147 -13.40 6.90 -8.17
N SER A 148 -12.92 8.06 -8.66
CA SER A 148 -11.89 8.84 -7.99
C SER A 148 -12.36 9.35 -6.62
N LEU A 149 -13.63 9.75 -6.50
CA LEU A 149 -14.22 10.13 -5.22
C LEU A 149 -14.31 8.94 -4.26
N VAL A 150 -14.80 7.80 -4.74
CA VAL A 150 -14.87 6.57 -3.94
C VAL A 150 -13.48 6.15 -3.48
N LEU A 151 -12.47 6.20 -4.37
CA LEU A 151 -11.07 5.89 -4.05
C LEU A 151 -10.53 6.81 -2.94
N ALA A 152 -10.80 8.13 -3.03
CA ALA A 152 -10.39 9.09 -2.00
C ALA A 152 -11.07 8.81 -0.65
N LEU A 153 -12.39 8.64 -0.64
CA LEU A 153 -13.16 8.42 0.59
C LEU A 153 -12.85 7.06 1.22
N PHE A 154 -12.75 6.00 0.41
CA PHE A 154 -12.43 4.66 0.89
C PHE A 154 -11.04 4.61 1.51
N ASN A 155 -10.05 5.23 0.87
CA ASN A 155 -8.70 5.28 1.42
C ASN A 155 -8.59 6.15 2.68
N LEU A 156 -9.51 7.07 2.95
CA LEU A 156 -9.53 7.86 4.20
C LEU A 156 -10.16 7.12 5.38
N ILE A 157 -10.72 5.92 5.21
CA ILE A 157 -11.27 5.13 6.31
C ILE A 157 -10.16 4.77 7.31
N PRO A 158 -10.34 5.03 8.62
CA PRO A 158 -9.27 4.94 9.63
C PRO A 158 -8.94 3.49 10.00
N GLY A 159 -8.14 2.82 9.19
CA GLY A 159 -7.68 1.44 9.45
C GLY A 159 -6.67 0.93 8.43
N LEU A 160 -5.58 0.35 8.90
CA LEU A 160 -4.60 -0.28 8.00
C LEU A 160 -5.24 -1.49 7.29
N PRO A 161 -4.96 -1.69 5.98
CA PRO A 161 -3.86 -1.10 5.19
C PRO A 161 -4.17 0.19 4.43
N LEU A 162 -5.32 0.84 4.68
CA LEU A 162 -5.74 2.06 3.98
C LEU A 162 -4.94 3.30 4.44
N ASP A 163 -4.93 4.37 3.63
CA ASP A 163 -4.21 5.61 3.96
C ASP A 163 -4.77 6.29 5.21
N GLY A 164 -6.08 6.23 5.44
CA GLY A 164 -6.72 6.67 6.67
C GLY A 164 -6.21 5.94 7.91
N GLY A 165 -5.73 4.71 7.76
CA GLY A 165 -5.00 4.01 8.82
C GLY A 165 -3.64 4.66 9.10
N GLN A 166 -2.91 5.10 8.06
CA GLN A 166 -1.66 5.85 8.25
C GLN A 166 -1.93 7.24 8.83
N VAL A 167 -3.03 7.90 8.43
CA VAL A 167 -3.49 9.16 9.03
C VAL A 167 -3.77 8.96 10.52
N LEU A 168 -4.51 7.92 10.90
CA LEU A 168 -4.80 7.58 12.29
C LEU A 168 -3.52 7.28 13.07
N LYS A 169 -2.58 6.51 12.48
CA LYS A 169 -1.26 6.24 13.05
C LYS A 169 -0.52 7.53 13.35
N ALA A 170 -0.44 8.45 12.39
CA ALA A 170 0.25 9.72 12.52
C ALA A 170 -0.42 10.62 13.58
N ALA A 171 -1.75 10.70 13.61
CA ALA A 171 -2.50 11.48 14.57
C ALA A 171 -2.29 10.98 16.01
N VAL A 172 -2.40 9.67 16.24
CA VAL A 172 -2.14 9.09 17.57
C VAL A 172 -0.68 9.28 17.97
N TRP A 173 0.27 9.09 17.05
CA TRP A 173 1.68 9.35 17.29
C TRP A 173 1.92 10.82 17.69
N GLN A 174 1.28 11.78 17.01
CA GLN A 174 1.39 13.20 17.34
C GLN A 174 0.88 13.51 18.76
N ILE A 175 -0.20 12.86 19.21
CA ILE A 175 -0.83 13.12 20.51
C ILE A 175 -0.06 12.41 21.64
N THR A 176 0.37 11.16 21.40
CA THR A 176 0.97 10.31 22.46
C THR A 176 2.49 10.38 22.52
N GLY A 177 3.14 10.88 21.46
CA GLY A 177 4.59 10.77 21.26
C GLY A 177 5.07 9.35 20.95
N ASP A 178 4.17 8.34 20.95
CA ASP A 178 4.51 6.93 20.71
C ASP A 178 4.03 6.45 19.35
N ARG A 179 5.00 6.20 18.46
CA ARG A 179 4.76 5.66 17.11
C ARG A 179 4.16 4.26 17.13
N ILE A 180 4.53 3.43 18.10
CA ILE A 180 4.04 2.05 18.21
C ILE A 180 2.58 2.06 18.68
N ALA A 181 2.22 2.95 19.61
CA ALA A 181 0.83 3.16 19.99
C ALA A 181 0.00 3.57 18.80
N GLY A 182 0.46 4.53 17.98
CA GLY A 182 -0.19 4.92 16.73
C GLY A 182 -0.44 3.74 15.78
N ALA A 183 0.59 2.92 15.56
CA ALA A 183 0.48 1.73 14.71
C ALA A 183 -0.55 0.71 15.25
N ARG A 184 -0.58 0.47 16.57
CA ARG A 184 -1.55 -0.43 17.21
C ARG A 184 -2.99 0.04 17.02
N TRP A 185 -3.26 1.34 17.18
CA TRP A 185 -4.58 1.92 16.94
C TRP A 185 -5.03 1.74 15.48
N ALA A 186 -4.16 2.03 14.53
CA ALA A 186 -4.45 1.87 13.10
C ALA A 186 -4.67 0.40 12.71
N ILE A 187 -3.91 -0.54 13.29
CA ILE A 187 -4.09 -1.98 13.11
C ILE A 187 -5.44 -2.44 13.65
N ASN A 188 -5.83 -1.98 14.84
CA ASN A 188 -7.11 -2.33 15.44
C ASN A 188 -8.29 -1.77 14.65
N GLY A 189 -8.16 -0.53 14.12
CA GLY A 189 -9.12 0.03 13.16
C GLY A 189 -9.28 -0.86 11.92
N GLY A 190 -8.16 -1.28 11.32
CA GLY A 190 -8.18 -2.21 10.18
C GLY A 190 -8.82 -3.58 10.51
N LYS A 191 -8.56 -4.13 11.70
CA LYS A 191 -9.20 -5.38 12.14
C LYS A 191 -10.72 -5.20 12.29
N PHE A 192 -11.15 -4.09 12.91
CA PHE A 192 -12.56 -3.77 13.05
C PHE A 192 -13.26 -3.64 11.69
N LEU A 193 -12.66 -2.88 10.77
CA LEU A 193 -13.18 -2.75 9.39
C LEU A 193 -13.26 -4.08 8.66
N GLY A 194 -12.22 -4.90 8.77
CA GLY A 194 -12.19 -6.21 8.13
C GLY A 194 -13.28 -7.15 8.64
N TRP A 195 -13.48 -7.22 9.96
CA TRP A 195 -14.56 -8.04 10.54
C TRP A 195 -15.95 -7.49 10.20
N SER A 196 -16.13 -6.16 10.22
CA SER A 196 -17.39 -5.52 9.82
C SER A 196 -17.72 -5.81 8.36
N ALA A 197 -16.76 -5.71 7.45
CA ALA A 197 -16.96 -6.01 6.04
C ALA A 197 -17.33 -7.50 5.81
N ILE A 198 -16.68 -8.43 6.51
CA ILE A 198 -17.04 -9.86 6.44
C ILE A 198 -18.46 -10.08 6.98
N GLY A 199 -18.77 -9.53 8.14
CA GLY A 199 -20.09 -9.71 8.76
C GLY A 199 -21.22 -9.14 7.90
N ILE A 200 -21.05 -7.91 7.38
CA ILE A 200 -22.04 -7.28 6.50
C ILE A 200 -22.15 -8.04 5.18
N GLY A 201 -21.02 -8.41 4.54
CA GLY A 201 -21.04 -9.16 3.29
C GLY A 201 -21.76 -10.49 3.42
N LEU A 202 -21.46 -11.26 4.48
CA LEU A 202 -22.13 -12.53 4.75
C LEU A 202 -23.62 -12.36 5.07
N ALA A 203 -23.97 -11.35 5.88
CA ALA A 203 -25.37 -11.05 6.20
C ALA A 203 -26.16 -10.69 4.93
N LEU A 204 -25.61 -9.86 4.04
CA LEU A 204 -26.26 -9.52 2.77
C LEU A 204 -26.49 -10.76 1.89
N VAL A 205 -25.49 -11.65 1.77
CA VAL A 205 -25.66 -12.91 1.03
C VAL A 205 -26.77 -13.77 1.61
N LEU A 206 -26.78 -13.95 2.94
CA LEU A 206 -27.74 -14.84 3.61
C LEU A 206 -29.17 -14.26 3.67
N LEU A 207 -29.30 -12.94 3.88
CA LEU A 207 -30.60 -12.30 4.06
C LEU A 207 -31.24 -11.87 2.74
N THR A 208 -30.46 -11.48 1.74
CA THR A 208 -30.99 -10.93 0.47
C THR A 208 -30.74 -11.82 -0.74
N GLY A 209 -29.90 -12.87 -0.60
CA GLY A 209 -29.48 -13.71 -1.73
C GLY A 209 -28.54 -13.01 -2.73
N GLN A 210 -28.04 -11.80 -2.41
CA GLN A 210 -27.16 -11.04 -3.29
C GLN A 210 -25.75 -11.65 -3.33
N ILE A 211 -25.48 -12.54 -4.27
CA ILE A 211 -24.19 -13.21 -4.43
C ILE A 211 -23.05 -12.19 -4.62
N GLY A 212 -23.32 -11.03 -5.25
CA GLY A 212 -22.34 -9.95 -5.40
C GLY A 212 -21.77 -9.43 -4.06
N ALA A 213 -22.49 -9.60 -2.94
CA ALA A 213 -21.99 -9.21 -1.62
C ALA A 213 -20.83 -10.09 -1.09
N ILE A 214 -20.57 -11.24 -1.70
CA ILE A 214 -19.36 -12.06 -1.45
C ILE A 214 -18.09 -11.22 -1.65
N TRP A 215 -18.13 -10.27 -2.60
CA TRP A 215 -17.00 -9.39 -2.85
C TRP A 215 -16.59 -8.58 -1.60
N LEU A 216 -17.59 -8.10 -0.82
CA LEU A 216 -17.33 -7.39 0.43
C LEU A 216 -16.65 -8.30 1.48
N THR A 217 -17.05 -9.57 1.55
CA THR A 217 -16.42 -10.58 2.41
C THR A 217 -14.95 -10.83 2.00
N LEU A 218 -14.67 -10.88 0.70
CA LEU A 218 -13.31 -11.04 0.18
C LEU A 218 -12.43 -9.83 0.52
N ILE A 219 -12.94 -8.60 0.33
CA ILE A 219 -12.24 -7.36 0.71
C ILE A 219 -11.96 -7.35 2.21
N GLY A 220 -12.95 -7.68 3.05
CA GLY A 220 -12.78 -7.77 4.49
C GLY A 220 -11.69 -8.77 4.91
N SER A 221 -11.66 -9.94 4.26
CA SER A 221 -10.62 -10.96 4.47
C SER A 221 -9.23 -10.45 4.07
N PHE A 222 -9.13 -9.71 2.96
CA PHE A 222 -7.89 -9.09 2.53
C PHE A 222 -7.40 -8.05 3.54
N ILE A 223 -8.29 -7.17 4.03
CA ILE A 223 -7.96 -6.18 5.07
C ILE A 223 -7.44 -6.86 6.33
N LEU A 224 -8.12 -7.93 6.82
CA LEU A 224 -7.68 -8.67 8.00
C LEU A 224 -6.29 -9.31 7.83
N ARG A 225 -6.02 -9.93 6.68
CA ARG A 225 -4.71 -10.52 6.41
C ARG A 225 -3.60 -9.47 6.44
N ASN A 226 -3.84 -8.29 5.85
CA ASN A 226 -2.87 -7.20 5.87
C ASN A 226 -2.71 -6.62 7.27
N ALA A 227 -3.79 -6.35 8.02
CA ALA A 227 -3.73 -5.89 9.40
C ALA A 227 -2.94 -6.86 10.30
N LYS A 228 -3.08 -8.19 10.09
CA LYS A 228 -2.29 -9.20 10.80
C LYS A 228 -0.80 -9.10 10.47
N ARG A 229 -0.43 -8.92 9.20
CA ARG A 229 0.98 -8.73 8.78
C ARG A 229 1.58 -7.48 9.41
N TYR A 230 0.86 -6.36 9.39
CA TYR A 230 1.29 -5.12 10.06
C TYR A 230 1.46 -5.32 11.57
N SER A 231 0.55 -6.06 12.21
CA SER A 231 0.64 -6.38 13.65
C SER A 231 1.91 -7.18 13.96
N GLN A 232 2.25 -8.19 13.16
CA GLN A 232 3.47 -8.98 13.35
C GLN A 232 4.72 -8.12 13.20
N PHE A 233 4.76 -7.26 12.18
CA PHE A 233 5.88 -6.36 11.93
C PHE A 233 6.04 -5.32 13.08
N THR A 234 4.95 -4.70 13.53
CA THR A 234 4.96 -3.74 14.64
C THR A 234 5.42 -4.38 15.95
N ASN A 235 4.97 -5.63 16.23
CA ASN A 235 5.42 -6.34 17.42
C ASN A 235 6.92 -6.66 17.36
N LEU A 236 7.43 -7.06 16.18
CA LEU A 236 8.85 -7.28 15.98
C LEU A 236 9.66 -5.99 16.20
N GLN A 237 9.21 -4.87 15.63
CA GLN A 237 9.84 -3.56 15.88
C GLN A 237 9.85 -3.19 17.35
N ALA A 238 8.74 -3.41 18.07
CA ALA A 238 8.64 -3.13 19.50
C ALA A 238 9.63 -3.97 20.31
N LEU A 239 9.82 -5.25 19.97
CA LEU A 239 10.80 -6.12 20.61
C LEU A 239 12.23 -5.67 20.32
N LEU A 240 12.54 -5.34 19.06
CA LEU A 240 13.88 -4.88 18.67
C LEU A 240 14.27 -3.58 19.37
N LEU A 241 13.33 -2.66 19.62
CA LEU A 241 13.58 -1.43 20.35
C LEU A 241 13.86 -1.65 21.85
N GLN A 242 13.46 -2.80 22.41
CA GLN A 242 13.74 -3.18 23.79
C GLN A 242 15.12 -3.85 23.97
N LEU A 243 15.70 -4.37 22.87
CA LEU A 243 17.03 -4.98 22.93
C LEU A 243 18.09 -3.90 23.11
N GLN A 244 18.87 -4.03 24.18
CA GLN A 244 20.05 -3.19 24.40
C GLN A 244 21.26 -3.83 23.71
N ALA A 245 22.24 -3.00 23.32
CA ALA A 245 23.48 -3.52 22.72
C ALA A 245 24.14 -4.62 23.57
N LYS A 246 24.03 -4.52 24.90
CA LYS A 246 24.53 -5.53 25.84
C LYS A 246 23.88 -6.92 25.67
N ASP A 247 22.59 -6.96 25.22
CA ASP A 247 21.84 -8.22 25.05
C ASP A 247 22.22 -8.92 23.74
N ALA A 248 22.74 -8.15 22.78
CA ALA A 248 23.27 -8.65 21.52
C ALA A 248 24.79 -8.99 21.58
N MET A 249 25.47 -8.48 22.61
CA MET A 249 26.89 -8.79 22.82
C MET A 249 27.01 -10.18 23.43
N ALA A 250 27.88 -11.02 22.84
CA ALA A 250 28.24 -12.28 23.48
C ALA A 250 28.79 -11.99 24.89
N PRO A 251 28.38 -12.75 25.92
CA PRO A 251 28.80 -12.52 27.31
C PRO A 251 30.31 -12.64 27.52
N HIS A 252 31.04 -13.10 26.53
CA HIS A 252 32.49 -13.21 26.55
C HIS A 252 33.07 -12.56 25.30
N VAL A 253 33.58 -11.33 25.43
CA VAL A 253 34.49 -10.72 24.46
C VAL A 253 35.82 -11.41 24.60
N VAL A 254 36.15 -12.32 23.68
CA VAL A 254 37.51 -12.89 23.60
C VAL A 254 38.39 -11.80 22.99
N LEU A 255 39.10 -11.05 23.83
CA LEU A 255 40.16 -10.14 23.41
C LEU A 255 41.37 -11.01 22.97
N PHE A 256 41.56 -11.12 21.66
CA PHE A 256 42.79 -11.73 21.15
C PHE A 256 43.92 -10.68 21.32
N PRO A 257 45.02 -11.04 22.02
CA PRO A 257 46.18 -10.17 22.05
C PRO A 257 46.78 -10.06 20.63
N ARG A 258 47.21 -8.84 20.30
CA ARG A 258 47.65 -8.42 18.96
C ARG A 258 48.88 -9.10 18.39
N TYR A 259 49.48 -10.06 19.13
CA TYR A 259 50.75 -10.70 18.78
C TYR A 259 50.63 -12.25 18.91
N CYS A 260 50.41 -12.89 17.79
CA CYS A 260 50.71 -14.32 17.65
C CYS A 260 52.21 -14.51 17.26
N ASN A 261 53.11 -14.35 18.15
CA ASN A 261 54.45 -14.83 18.05
C ASN A 261 54.89 -15.47 19.35
N GLY A 262 54.66 -16.78 19.46
CA GLY A 262 55.49 -17.68 20.23
C GLY A 262 55.52 -17.59 21.77
N SER A 263 54.72 -16.73 22.41
CA SER A 263 54.72 -16.64 23.88
C SER A 263 53.38 -16.28 24.48
N TRP A 264 52.91 -17.17 25.31
CA TRP A 264 51.86 -17.02 26.31
C TRP A 264 50.45 -16.59 25.85
N VAL A 265 49.58 -17.58 25.58
CA VAL A 265 48.11 -17.45 25.62
C VAL A 265 47.66 -17.96 26.99
N PRO A 266 47.05 -17.15 27.86
CA PRO A 266 46.53 -17.60 29.15
C PRO A 266 45.49 -18.71 28.98
N SER A 267 45.55 -19.75 29.80
CA SER A 267 44.70 -20.96 29.72
C SER A 267 43.19 -20.73 29.82
N TRP A 268 42.73 -19.54 30.27
CA TRP A 268 41.31 -19.17 30.36
C TRP A 268 40.72 -18.73 29.01
N VAL A 269 41.51 -18.53 27.95
CA VAL A 269 41.04 -18.17 26.59
C VAL A 269 40.36 -19.36 25.91
N TRP A 270 40.45 -20.58 26.42
CA TRP A 270 39.94 -21.80 25.82
C TRP A 270 38.59 -22.30 26.38
N SER A 271 37.80 -21.47 27.04
CA SER A 271 36.40 -21.81 27.24
C SER A 271 35.68 -21.74 25.87
N ARG A 272 35.40 -22.90 25.29
CA ARG A 272 34.78 -23.05 23.94
C ARG A 272 33.54 -22.15 23.81
N PRO A 273 33.48 -21.28 22.79
CA PRO A 273 32.22 -20.60 22.46
C PRO A 273 31.21 -21.64 21.96
N PRO A 274 29.92 -21.46 22.19
CA PRO A 274 28.86 -22.40 21.79
C PRO A 274 28.63 -22.51 20.27
N TRP A 275 29.42 -21.84 19.45
CA TRP A 275 29.31 -21.82 18.00
C TRP A 275 30.49 -22.49 17.32
N PRO A 276 30.27 -23.31 16.26
CA PRO A 276 31.36 -23.93 15.50
C PRO A 276 31.97 -22.87 14.55
N TRP A 277 33.03 -22.21 14.99
CA TRP A 277 33.89 -21.41 14.09
C TRP A 277 34.83 -22.36 13.32
N PRO A 278 35.03 -22.15 12.02
CA PRO A 278 36.01 -22.93 11.28
C PRO A 278 37.40 -22.62 11.85
N THR A 279 38.10 -23.68 12.28
CA THR A 279 39.42 -23.67 12.91
C THR A 279 40.58 -23.14 12.03
N LYS A 280 40.29 -22.54 10.89
CA LYS A 280 41.31 -22.03 9.92
C LYS A 280 41.55 -20.51 9.96
N LEU A 281 41.02 -19.80 10.95
CA LEU A 281 41.24 -18.35 11.09
C LEU A 281 42.02 -17.98 12.37
N LEU A 282 42.79 -18.91 12.91
CA LEU A 282 43.68 -18.70 14.04
C LEU A 282 45.14 -18.83 13.59
N CYS A 283 45.62 -17.97 12.72
CA CYS A 283 46.99 -17.46 12.54
C CYS A 283 47.08 -16.69 11.25
#